data_53688db62d14c5b3a8753fd13db4bd7a
#
_entry.id   53688db62d14c5b3a8753fd13db4bd7a
#
_cell.length_a   1.000
_cell.length_b   1.000
_cell.length_c   1.000
_cell.angle_alpha   90.00
_cell.angle_beta   90.00
_cell.angle_gamma   90.00
#
_symmetry.space_group_name_H-M   'P 1'
#
loop_
_entity.id
_entity.type
_entity.pdbx_description
1 polymer ?
#
loop_
_entity_poly.entity_id
_entity_poly.type
_entity_poly.pdbx_seq_one_letter_code
_entity_poly.pdbx_strand_id
1 'polypeptide(L)'
;MKPPNKIDGFVAFLLHMRPKLHYFNPGHETAVLQGSENYTPPTNVQRMIRELSYLPVWYADPEDFVFTEELTSPRFFSLQPKELRPFATLITRKDIEKQGNDLPQMEAAPWGLSPQSLHLFNKLKQNGNLDIAVPEWKDDYTRLTGRQTAAECLDKIREMMPEMAFPVPPKFCKKIRDVEKYLILQRAPFVLKTPYSSSGRGLLWLPERKLTAKDRTWIEGALNKQGCVSIECALNKYQDFAMEFHSDGKGNVRYEGLSVFGAEKKGAYSGNTLGDQAYLESFFIEHFGNDTFQRLKESVREAVRQIYGSIYSGYLGVDMLVYRQASDNAFAIHPCIEVNMRYTMGMAALRISQKYLALHARGDMHITYQSKPGEAYEHHSFMKKAYPLEIKDGKIREGYVPLCPVTKETKYRAYMLIY
;
A
#
# COMPACT_ATOMS: atom_id res chain seq x y z
N MET A 1 -19.41 -40.04 -21.80
CA MET A 1 -18.91 -38.65 -21.76
C MET A 1 -17.92 -38.55 -20.61
N LYS A 2 -16.66 -38.27 -20.89
CA LYS A 2 -15.66 -38.01 -19.85
C LYS A 2 -15.92 -36.57 -19.30
N PRO A 3 -15.82 -36.34 -17.98
CA PRO A 3 -15.94 -34.97 -17.45
C PRO A 3 -14.78 -34.10 -17.98
N PRO A 4 -15.00 -32.80 -18.23
CA PRO A 4 -13.95 -31.92 -18.73
C PRO A 4 -12.84 -31.82 -17.67
N ASN A 5 -11.59 -31.87 -18.12
CA ASN A 5 -10.42 -31.75 -17.29
C ASN A 5 -10.41 -30.39 -16.58
N LYS A 6 -10.25 -30.38 -15.27
CA LYS A 6 -10.15 -29.14 -14.48
C LYS A 6 -9.02 -28.20 -14.95
N ILE A 7 -8.03 -28.74 -15.65
CA ILE A 7 -6.91 -27.99 -16.25
C ILE A 7 -7.40 -27.15 -17.44
N ASP A 8 -8.31 -27.67 -18.27
CA ASP A 8 -8.82 -26.92 -19.43
C ASP A 8 -9.69 -25.73 -19.03
N GLY A 9 -10.44 -25.84 -17.93
CA GLY A 9 -11.24 -24.75 -17.39
C GLY A 9 -10.39 -23.60 -16.79
N PHE A 10 -9.26 -23.92 -16.17
CA PHE A 10 -8.34 -22.96 -15.59
C PHE A 10 -7.54 -22.20 -16.67
N VAL A 11 -7.07 -22.93 -17.69
CA VAL A 11 -6.39 -22.35 -18.87
C VAL A 11 -7.36 -21.51 -19.69
N ALA A 12 -8.61 -21.96 -19.89
CA ALA A 12 -9.63 -21.16 -20.57
C ALA A 12 -10.03 -19.90 -19.79
N PHE A 13 -10.03 -19.94 -18.45
CA PHE A 13 -10.27 -18.78 -17.61
C PHE A 13 -9.14 -17.74 -17.69
N LEU A 14 -7.88 -18.17 -17.72
CA LEU A 14 -6.71 -17.29 -17.90
C LEU A 14 -6.69 -16.64 -19.30
N LEU A 15 -7.17 -17.33 -20.33
CA LEU A 15 -7.26 -16.81 -21.70
C LEU A 15 -8.32 -15.72 -21.90
N HIS A 16 -9.15 -15.42 -20.88
CA HIS A 16 -10.22 -14.42 -20.95
C HIS A 16 -9.99 -13.20 -20.03
N MET A 17 -8.90 -13.15 -19.28
CA MET A 17 -8.58 -11.96 -18.47
C MET A 17 -7.91 -10.91 -19.36
N ARG A 18 -8.51 -9.71 -19.40
CA ARG A 18 -7.92 -8.57 -20.10
C ARG A 18 -6.62 -8.15 -19.41
N PRO A 19 -5.56 -7.86 -20.16
CA PRO A 19 -4.35 -7.24 -19.58
C PRO A 19 -4.69 -5.96 -18.83
N LYS A 20 -3.93 -5.64 -17.80
CA LYS A 20 -4.08 -4.40 -17.05
C LYS A 20 -3.05 -3.38 -17.51
N LEU A 21 -3.46 -2.11 -17.48
CA LEU A 21 -2.53 -0.98 -17.60
C LEU A 21 -2.31 -0.39 -16.20
N HIS A 22 -1.20 -0.75 -15.59
CA HIS A 22 -0.83 -0.28 -14.26
C HIS A 22 -0.30 1.16 -14.30
N TYR A 23 -0.64 1.93 -13.27
CA TYR A 23 -0.12 3.28 -13.06
C TYR A 23 0.21 3.50 -11.59
N PHE A 24 1.46 3.87 -11.29
CA PHE A 24 1.93 4.15 -9.93
C PHE A 24 1.59 5.58 -9.54
N ASN A 25 0.54 5.78 -8.72
CA ASN A 25 0.09 7.08 -8.20
C ASN A 25 0.02 7.12 -6.66
N PRO A 26 1.18 7.12 -5.97
CA PRO A 26 1.22 7.21 -4.51
C PRO A 26 0.64 8.56 -4.03
N GLY A 27 0.00 8.55 -2.84
CA GLY A 27 -0.66 9.75 -2.29
C GLY A 27 -2.05 9.98 -2.87
N HIS A 28 -2.71 8.92 -3.35
CA HIS A 28 -4.06 8.97 -3.91
C HIS A 28 -5.08 9.49 -2.89
N GLU A 29 -4.88 9.28 -1.57
CA GLU A 29 -5.76 9.79 -0.50
C GLU A 29 -5.92 11.31 -0.57
N THR A 30 -4.85 12.02 -0.91
CA THR A 30 -4.92 13.49 -1.12
C THR A 30 -5.70 13.82 -2.39
N ALA A 31 -5.55 13.03 -3.46
CA ALA A 31 -6.33 13.22 -4.69
C ALA A 31 -7.82 12.95 -4.46
N VAL A 32 -8.16 11.92 -3.65
CA VAL A 32 -9.54 11.63 -3.23
C VAL A 32 -10.11 12.79 -2.41
N LEU A 33 -9.36 13.30 -1.43
CA LEU A 33 -9.78 14.46 -0.62
C LEU A 33 -10.05 15.70 -1.46
N GLN A 34 -9.21 15.97 -2.47
CA GLN A 34 -9.39 17.12 -3.38
C GLN A 34 -10.58 16.93 -4.34
N GLY A 35 -10.95 15.69 -4.68
CA GLY A 35 -12.10 15.37 -5.52
C GLY A 35 -12.04 15.94 -6.95
N SER A 36 -10.88 16.45 -7.38
CA SER A 36 -10.72 17.11 -8.68
C SER A 36 -10.00 16.22 -9.68
N GLU A 37 -10.54 16.13 -10.88
CA GLU A 37 -9.87 15.47 -12.03
C GLU A 37 -8.56 16.16 -12.41
N ASN A 38 -8.47 17.48 -12.17
CA ASN A 38 -7.30 18.30 -12.48
C ASN A 38 -6.35 18.45 -11.27
N TYR A 39 -6.49 17.61 -10.24
CA TYR A 39 -5.58 17.65 -9.10
C TYR A 39 -4.14 17.40 -9.55
N THR A 40 -3.26 18.33 -9.17
CA THR A 40 -1.82 18.22 -9.40
C THR A 40 -1.12 17.88 -8.09
N PRO A 41 -0.48 16.69 -7.98
CA PRO A 41 0.28 16.33 -6.79
C PRO A 41 1.42 17.32 -6.50
N PRO A 42 1.83 17.50 -5.23
CA PRO A 42 3.03 18.27 -4.88
C PRO A 42 4.28 17.78 -5.62
N THR A 43 5.23 18.68 -5.89
CA THR A 43 6.43 18.38 -6.70
C THR A 43 7.22 17.16 -6.24
N ASN A 44 7.33 16.95 -4.92
CA ASN A 44 7.99 15.76 -4.37
C ASN A 44 7.21 14.47 -4.67
N VAL A 45 5.89 14.51 -4.71
CA VAL A 45 5.05 13.35 -5.08
C VAL A 45 5.13 13.09 -6.59
N GLN A 46 5.12 14.14 -7.42
CA GLN A 46 5.33 14.00 -8.87
C GLN A 46 6.70 13.36 -9.18
N ARG A 47 7.75 13.77 -8.45
CA ARG A 47 9.06 13.14 -8.55
C ARG A 47 9.02 11.67 -8.17
N MET A 48 8.35 11.33 -7.05
CA MET A 48 8.19 9.95 -6.60
C MET A 48 7.45 9.10 -7.64
N ILE A 49 6.36 9.63 -8.22
CA ILE A 49 5.63 8.95 -9.31
C ILE A 49 6.57 8.62 -10.46
N ARG A 50 7.36 9.61 -10.94
CA ARG A 50 8.29 9.43 -12.07
C ARG A 50 9.41 8.45 -11.75
N GLU A 51 10.09 8.62 -10.62
CA GLU A 51 11.29 7.84 -10.27
C GLU A 51 10.95 6.39 -9.85
N LEU A 52 9.73 6.13 -9.37
CA LEU A 52 9.26 4.79 -8.98
C LEU A 52 8.23 4.19 -9.95
N SER A 53 8.03 4.80 -11.13
CA SER A 53 7.04 4.34 -12.13
C SER A 53 7.28 2.92 -12.64
N TYR A 54 8.49 2.38 -12.50
CA TYR A 54 8.86 1.01 -12.88
C TYR A 54 8.44 -0.04 -11.84
N LEU A 55 8.10 0.38 -10.61
CA LEU A 55 7.78 -0.55 -9.52
C LEU A 55 6.66 -1.54 -9.87
N PRO A 56 5.54 -1.14 -10.54
CA PRO A 56 4.48 -2.08 -10.89
C PRO A 56 4.92 -3.26 -11.76
N VAL A 57 5.98 -3.12 -12.55
CA VAL A 57 6.46 -4.21 -13.43
C VAL A 57 6.83 -5.48 -12.63
N TRP A 58 7.27 -5.32 -11.37
CA TRP A 58 7.69 -6.44 -10.52
C TRP A 58 6.52 -7.27 -9.99
N TYR A 59 5.31 -6.71 -9.89
CA TYR A 59 4.14 -7.43 -9.41
C TYR A 59 3.07 -7.68 -10.48
N ALA A 60 3.12 -6.96 -11.59
CA ALA A 60 2.23 -7.11 -12.74
C ALA A 60 2.27 -8.52 -13.32
N ASP A 61 1.19 -8.98 -13.93
CA ASP A 61 1.15 -10.26 -14.63
C ASP A 61 1.88 -10.18 -15.98
N PRO A 62 2.27 -11.31 -16.59
CA PRO A 62 3.11 -11.30 -17.80
C PRO A 62 2.52 -10.51 -18.97
N GLU A 63 1.20 -10.52 -19.13
CA GLU A 63 0.50 -9.85 -20.22
C GLU A 63 0.17 -8.39 -19.94
N ASP A 64 0.43 -7.92 -18.71
CA ASP A 64 0.10 -6.57 -18.28
C ASP A 64 1.05 -5.52 -18.86
N PHE A 65 0.58 -4.28 -18.84
CA PHE A 65 1.33 -3.09 -19.21
C PHE A 65 1.52 -2.18 -17.99
N VAL A 66 2.62 -1.43 -17.99
CA VAL A 66 2.91 -0.45 -16.95
C VAL A 66 3.16 0.90 -17.59
N PHE A 67 2.28 1.86 -17.29
CA PHE A 67 2.35 3.21 -17.83
C PHE A 67 3.41 4.05 -17.10
N THR A 68 4.24 4.73 -17.88
CA THR A 68 5.13 5.79 -17.42
C THR A 68 5.10 6.96 -18.40
N GLU A 69 5.24 8.20 -17.93
CA GLU A 69 5.26 9.36 -18.84
C GLU A 69 6.47 9.32 -19.77
N GLU A 70 7.61 8.83 -19.27
CA GLU A 70 8.87 8.69 -20.04
C GLU A 70 9.71 7.53 -19.52
N LEU A 71 10.54 6.94 -20.38
CA LEU A 71 11.50 5.92 -19.98
C LEU A 71 12.77 6.57 -19.44
N THR A 72 12.92 6.61 -18.12
CA THR A 72 14.11 7.13 -17.45
C THR A 72 15.37 6.29 -17.73
N SER A 73 15.21 5.00 -18.01
CA SER A 73 16.28 4.08 -18.42
C SER A 73 15.72 2.93 -19.29
N PRO A 74 15.69 3.08 -20.61
CA PRO A 74 15.15 2.04 -21.51
C PRO A 74 15.83 0.68 -21.40
N ARG A 75 17.10 0.65 -20.96
CA ARG A 75 17.89 -0.58 -20.82
C ARG A 75 17.84 -1.18 -19.42
N PHE A 76 17.08 -0.61 -18.48
CA PHE A 76 17.10 -1.04 -17.07
C PHE A 76 16.88 -2.55 -16.92
N PHE A 77 15.82 -3.11 -17.52
CA PHE A 77 15.54 -4.53 -17.42
C PHE A 77 16.46 -5.40 -18.27
N SER A 78 16.98 -4.89 -19.39
CA SER A 78 17.96 -5.65 -20.21
C SER A 78 19.30 -5.83 -19.50
N LEU A 79 19.61 -4.98 -18.53
CA LEU A 79 20.81 -5.07 -17.69
C LEU A 79 20.62 -5.99 -16.46
N GLN A 80 19.38 -6.44 -16.17
CA GLN A 80 19.12 -7.43 -15.14
C GLN A 80 19.40 -8.84 -15.67
N PRO A 81 19.72 -9.81 -14.79
CA PRO A 81 19.75 -11.24 -15.14
C PRO A 81 18.45 -11.66 -15.82
N LYS A 82 18.54 -12.62 -16.75
CA LYS A 82 17.35 -13.07 -17.53
C LYS A 82 16.20 -13.52 -16.63
N GLU A 83 16.53 -14.20 -15.55
CA GLU A 83 15.62 -14.76 -14.55
C GLU A 83 14.80 -13.70 -13.84
N LEU A 84 15.32 -12.48 -13.76
CA LEU A 84 14.66 -11.34 -13.09
C LEU A 84 13.99 -10.37 -14.07
N ARG A 85 14.06 -10.65 -15.38
CA ARG A 85 13.38 -9.79 -16.35
C ARG A 85 11.89 -10.03 -16.28
N PRO A 86 11.11 -9.01 -15.90
CA PRO A 86 9.66 -9.15 -15.89
C PRO A 86 9.13 -9.27 -17.33
N PHE A 87 7.98 -9.91 -17.48
CA PHE A 87 7.30 -10.06 -18.76
C PHE A 87 6.38 -8.88 -19.07
N ALA A 88 5.87 -8.18 -18.03
CA ALA A 88 5.02 -7.01 -18.21
C ALA A 88 5.75 -5.90 -19.00
N THR A 89 5.02 -5.24 -19.88
CA THR A 89 5.57 -4.27 -20.83
C THR A 89 5.47 -2.85 -20.30
N LEU A 90 6.62 -2.14 -20.22
CA LEU A 90 6.62 -0.68 -20.03
C LEU A 90 6.10 0.02 -21.28
N ILE A 91 5.18 0.96 -21.10
CA ILE A 91 4.59 1.74 -22.18
C ILE A 91 4.52 3.22 -21.80
N THR A 92 4.90 4.10 -22.74
CA THR A 92 4.86 5.54 -22.54
C THR A 92 3.63 6.17 -23.21
N ARG A 93 3.35 7.43 -22.85
CA ARG A 93 2.33 8.23 -23.54
C ARG A 93 2.59 8.27 -25.05
N LYS A 94 3.85 8.47 -25.47
CA LYS A 94 4.24 8.51 -26.89
C LYS A 94 3.98 7.19 -27.61
N ASP A 95 4.22 6.06 -26.93
CA ASP A 95 3.94 4.75 -27.50
C ASP A 95 2.44 4.55 -27.69
N ILE A 96 1.62 4.95 -26.71
CA ILE A 96 0.16 4.88 -26.79
C ILE A 96 -0.36 5.80 -27.93
N GLU A 97 0.11 7.03 -28.03
CA GLU A 97 -0.29 7.95 -29.10
C GLU A 97 0.08 7.43 -30.50
N LYS A 98 1.18 6.69 -30.62
CA LYS A 98 1.65 6.14 -31.87
C LYS A 98 0.96 4.86 -32.31
N GLN A 99 0.65 3.96 -31.38
CA GLN A 99 0.22 2.59 -31.66
C GLN A 99 -0.92 2.10 -30.77
N GLY A 100 -1.71 3.00 -30.17
CA GLY A 100 -2.78 2.62 -29.22
C GLY A 100 -3.84 1.70 -29.83
N ASN A 101 -4.14 1.85 -31.13
CA ASN A 101 -5.07 0.97 -31.85
C ASN A 101 -4.56 -0.47 -32.02
N ASP A 102 -3.25 -0.70 -31.96
CA ASP A 102 -2.63 -2.01 -32.14
C ASP A 102 -2.45 -2.76 -30.80
N LEU A 103 -2.73 -2.08 -29.68
CA LEU A 103 -2.64 -2.65 -28.36
C LEU A 103 -3.89 -3.48 -28.02
N PRO A 104 -3.76 -4.52 -27.21
CA PRO A 104 -4.91 -5.31 -26.77
C PRO A 104 -5.90 -4.46 -25.95
N GLN A 105 -7.14 -4.92 -25.88
CA GLN A 105 -8.10 -4.35 -24.95
C GLN A 105 -7.63 -4.54 -23.51
N MET A 106 -7.57 -3.46 -22.71
CA MET A 106 -7.00 -3.45 -21.37
C MET A 106 -7.99 -2.99 -20.31
N GLU A 107 -7.63 -3.18 -19.04
CA GLU A 107 -8.30 -2.60 -17.87
C GLU A 107 -7.39 -1.60 -17.18
N ALA A 108 -7.93 -0.43 -16.79
CA ALA A 108 -7.18 0.56 -16.02
C ALA A 108 -6.91 0.05 -14.59
N ALA A 109 -5.64 0.01 -14.20
CA ALA A 109 -5.18 -0.45 -12.90
C ALA A 109 -4.28 0.58 -12.19
N PRO A 110 -4.84 1.73 -11.74
CA PRO A 110 -4.07 2.67 -10.94
C PRO A 110 -3.69 2.05 -9.60
N TRP A 111 -2.59 2.50 -9.02
CA TRP A 111 -2.23 2.17 -7.62
C TRP A 111 -3.37 2.48 -6.66
N GLY A 112 -4.00 3.64 -6.83
CA GLY A 112 -5.21 4.03 -6.11
C GLY A 112 -6.18 4.78 -7.02
N LEU A 113 -7.48 4.45 -6.88
CA LEU A 113 -8.57 5.10 -7.60
C LEU A 113 -8.82 6.50 -7.06
N SER A 114 -8.80 7.49 -7.94
CA SER A 114 -9.19 8.87 -7.65
C SER A 114 -9.75 9.52 -8.92
N PRO A 115 -10.52 10.62 -8.82
CA PRO A 115 -10.96 11.35 -10.01
C PRO A 115 -9.79 11.69 -10.95
N GLN A 116 -8.65 12.09 -10.39
CA GLN A 116 -7.43 12.42 -11.15
C GLN A 116 -6.85 11.21 -11.90
N SER A 117 -6.75 10.02 -11.26
CA SER A 117 -6.21 8.84 -11.94
C SER A 117 -7.14 8.33 -13.03
N LEU A 118 -8.45 8.38 -12.81
CA LEU A 118 -9.45 8.01 -13.84
C LEU A 118 -9.42 8.97 -15.02
N HIS A 119 -9.27 10.27 -14.77
CA HIS A 119 -9.10 11.28 -15.81
C HIS A 119 -7.85 11.03 -16.67
N LEU A 120 -6.73 10.64 -16.06
CA LEU A 120 -5.53 10.23 -16.80
C LEU A 120 -5.85 9.10 -17.80
N PHE A 121 -6.50 8.02 -17.34
CA PHE A 121 -6.84 6.90 -18.21
C PHE A 121 -7.83 7.28 -19.30
N ASN A 122 -8.81 8.13 -19.01
CA ASN A 122 -9.75 8.65 -20.02
C ASN A 122 -9.02 9.50 -21.08
N LYS A 123 -8.01 10.29 -20.69
CA LYS A 123 -7.16 11.01 -21.65
C LYS A 123 -6.31 10.06 -22.51
N LEU A 124 -5.74 9.01 -21.94
CA LEU A 124 -4.99 8.01 -22.70
C LEU A 124 -5.91 7.30 -23.72
N LYS A 125 -7.13 6.96 -23.30
CA LYS A 125 -8.17 6.40 -24.18
C LYS A 125 -8.49 7.31 -25.37
N GLN A 126 -8.74 8.59 -25.10
CA GLN A 126 -9.15 9.55 -26.13
C GLN A 126 -8.02 9.93 -27.07
N ASN A 127 -6.84 10.29 -26.53
CA ASN A 127 -5.73 10.82 -27.32
C ASN A 127 -4.95 9.74 -28.06
N GLY A 128 -4.91 8.54 -27.52
CA GLY A 128 -4.14 7.41 -28.06
C GLY A 128 -5.01 6.36 -28.77
N ASN A 129 -6.33 6.57 -28.87
CA ASN A 129 -7.28 5.55 -29.35
C ASN A 129 -7.09 4.18 -28.68
N LEU A 130 -6.76 4.21 -27.39
CA LEU A 130 -6.50 3.00 -26.61
C LEU A 130 -7.82 2.35 -26.18
N ASP A 131 -8.02 1.07 -26.50
CA ASP A 131 -9.18 0.32 -25.99
C ASP A 131 -8.93 -0.09 -24.53
N ILE A 132 -9.33 0.79 -23.60
CA ILE A 132 -9.18 0.57 -22.17
C ILE A 132 -10.51 0.75 -21.44
N ALA A 133 -10.83 -0.23 -20.59
CA ALA A 133 -11.95 -0.14 -19.65
C ALA A 133 -11.51 0.67 -18.42
N VAL A 134 -12.09 1.85 -18.24
CA VAL A 134 -11.84 2.72 -17.10
C VAL A 134 -13.00 2.60 -16.13
N PRO A 135 -12.78 2.24 -14.84
CA PRO A 135 -13.85 2.16 -13.87
C PRO A 135 -14.48 3.54 -13.59
N GLU A 136 -15.73 3.54 -13.20
CA GLU A 136 -16.43 4.76 -12.80
C GLU A 136 -16.07 5.17 -11.37
N TRP A 137 -16.01 6.47 -11.11
CA TRP A 137 -15.91 7.01 -9.77
C TRP A 137 -17.26 6.84 -9.04
N LYS A 138 -17.21 6.33 -7.81
CA LYS A 138 -18.38 6.24 -6.94
C LYS A 138 -18.22 7.20 -5.76
N ASP A 139 -19.27 7.92 -5.40
CA ASP A 139 -19.25 8.90 -4.29
C ASP A 139 -18.84 8.27 -2.95
N ASP A 140 -19.22 7.01 -2.74
CA ASP A 140 -18.81 6.23 -1.57
C ASP A 140 -17.30 6.10 -1.40
N TYR A 141 -16.51 6.18 -2.47
CA TYR A 141 -15.05 5.99 -2.39
C TYR A 141 -14.37 7.04 -1.53
N THR A 142 -14.90 8.27 -1.52
CA THR A 142 -14.39 9.31 -0.62
C THR A 142 -14.55 8.89 0.84
N ARG A 143 -15.76 8.46 1.26
CA ARG A 143 -16.03 7.98 2.61
C ARG A 143 -15.17 6.76 2.95
N LEU A 144 -15.14 5.77 2.05
CA LEU A 144 -14.42 4.50 2.24
C LEU A 144 -12.90 4.68 2.38
N THR A 145 -12.32 5.72 1.78
CA THR A 145 -10.89 6.03 1.92
C THR A 145 -10.55 6.69 3.27
N GLY A 146 -11.56 7.22 3.99
CA GLY A 146 -11.36 7.98 5.22
C GLY A 146 -11.15 7.10 6.46
N ARG A 147 -10.40 7.61 7.45
CA ARG A 147 -10.15 6.93 8.75
C ARG A 147 -11.41 6.65 9.57
N GLN A 148 -12.51 7.35 9.31
CA GLN A 148 -13.80 7.07 9.96
C GLN A 148 -14.30 5.67 9.60
N THR A 149 -14.15 5.28 8.33
CA THR A 149 -14.51 3.92 7.88
C THR A 149 -13.58 2.85 8.46
N ALA A 150 -12.29 3.18 8.67
CA ALA A 150 -11.39 2.28 9.40
C ALA A 150 -11.83 2.09 10.88
N ALA A 151 -12.36 3.12 11.52
CA ALA A 151 -12.93 2.99 12.86
C ALA A 151 -14.20 2.12 12.88
N GLU A 152 -15.07 2.23 11.85
CA GLU A 152 -16.23 1.32 11.67
C GLU A 152 -15.74 -0.13 11.47
N CYS A 153 -14.65 -0.35 10.73
CA CYS A 153 -14.05 -1.66 10.55
C CYS A 153 -13.53 -2.23 11.89
N LEU A 154 -12.85 -1.41 12.70
CA LEU A 154 -12.39 -1.78 14.03
C LEU A 154 -13.55 -2.21 14.94
N ASP A 155 -14.65 -1.45 14.94
CA ASP A 155 -15.83 -1.80 15.76
C ASP A 155 -16.41 -3.17 15.37
N LYS A 156 -16.54 -3.44 14.06
CA LYS A 156 -17.01 -4.76 13.58
C LYS A 156 -16.07 -5.91 14.01
N ILE A 157 -14.75 -5.71 13.94
CA ILE A 157 -13.80 -6.73 14.40
C ILE A 157 -13.95 -6.96 15.90
N ARG A 158 -14.13 -5.91 16.70
CA ARG A 158 -14.35 -5.99 18.15
C ARG A 158 -15.64 -6.75 18.50
N GLU A 159 -16.70 -6.53 17.75
CA GLU A 159 -17.98 -7.26 17.91
C GLU A 159 -17.83 -8.77 17.62
N MET A 160 -16.99 -9.15 16.64
CA MET A 160 -16.76 -10.55 16.27
C MET A 160 -15.75 -11.27 17.19
N MET A 161 -14.94 -10.52 17.94
CA MET A 161 -13.92 -11.06 18.86
C MET A 161 -14.00 -10.37 20.24
N PRO A 162 -15.16 -10.46 20.95
CA PRO A 162 -15.37 -9.74 22.21
C PRO A 162 -14.47 -10.19 23.36
N GLU A 163 -13.87 -11.38 23.27
CA GLU A 163 -12.89 -11.88 24.24
C GLU A 163 -11.51 -11.20 24.11
N MET A 164 -11.25 -10.54 22.99
CA MET A 164 -9.99 -9.82 22.76
C MET A 164 -10.10 -8.38 23.29
N ALA A 165 -9.13 -7.99 24.11
CA ALA A 165 -9.06 -6.63 24.66
C ALA A 165 -8.50 -5.63 23.62
N PHE A 166 -9.15 -5.53 22.45
CA PHE A 166 -8.75 -4.57 21.41
C PHE A 166 -8.95 -3.12 21.85
N PRO A 167 -8.12 -2.19 21.37
CA PRO A 167 -8.31 -0.77 21.61
C PRO A 167 -9.69 -0.28 21.15
N VAL A 168 -10.21 0.72 21.83
CA VAL A 168 -11.45 1.39 21.40
C VAL A 168 -11.19 2.24 20.17
N PRO A 169 -12.18 2.44 19.28
CA PRO A 169 -12.04 3.34 18.15
C PRO A 169 -11.63 4.76 18.56
N PRO A 170 -10.86 5.45 17.69
CA PRO A 170 -10.48 6.83 17.94
C PRO A 170 -11.70 7.75 17.99
N LYS A 171 -11.64 8.81 18.80
CA LYS A 171 -12.68 9.83 18.84
C LYS A 171 -12.48 10.85 17.73
N PHE A 172 -13.49 11.07 16.90
CA PHE A 172 -13.49 12.13 15.89
C PHE A 172 -14.00 13.45 16.48
N CYS A 173 -13.16 14.48 16.43
CA CYS A 173 -13.42 15.80 16.98
C CYS A 173 -13.57 16.82 15.84
N LYS A 174 -14.67 17.60 15.87
CA LYS A 174 -14.96 18.65 14.89
C LYS A 174 -14.58 20.05 15.40
N LYS A 175 -14.22 20.18 16.67
CA LYS A 175 -13.84 21.43 17.33
C LYS A 175 -12.67 21.19 18.26
N ILE A 176 -11.79 22.18 18.42
CA ILE A 176 -10.62 22.07 19.29
C ILE A 176 -11.00 21.78 20.77
N ARG A 177 -12.10 22.34 21.24
CA ARG A 177 -12.62 22.05 22.59
C ARG A 177 -12.96 20.57 22.83
N ASP A 178 -13.30 19.82 21.79
CA ASP A 178 -13.59 18.39 21.92
C ASP A 178 -12.29 17.59 22.09
N VAL A 179 -11.21 18.04 21.44
CA VAL A 179 -9.85 17.53 21.66
C VAL A 179 -9.42 17.80 23.09
N GLU A 180 -9.57 19.05 23.59
CA GLU A 180 -9.21 19.42 24.96
C GLU A 180 -9.96 18.60 26.01
N LYS A 181 -11.25 18.35 25.81
CA LYS A 181 -12.05 17.47 26.70
C LYS A 181 -11.50 16.04 26.71
N TYR A 182 -11.09 15.52 25.55
CA TYR A 182 -10.51 14.18 25.48
C TYR A 182 -9.19 14.10 26.25
N LEU A 183 -8.32 15.09 26.09
CA LEU A 183 -7.03 15.18 26.80
C LEU A 183 -7.18 15.19 28.32
N ILE A 184 -8.24 15.80 28.85
CA ILE A 184 -8.53 15.83 30.31
C ILE A 184 -8.94 14.45 30.80
N LEU A 185 -9.77 13.73 30.01
CA LEU A 185 -10.41 12.49 30.45
C LEU A 185 -9.51 11.24 30.27
N GLN A 186 -8.54 11.29 29.36
CA GLN A 186 -7.72 10.15 29.02
C GLN A 186 -6.26 10.30 29.48
N ARG A 187 -5.47 9.24 29.38
CA ARG A 187 -4.05 9.21 29.77
C ARG A 187 -3.15 9.47 28.55
N ALA A 188 -2.19 10.36 28.72
CA ALA A 188 -1.12 10.59 27.74
C ALA A 188 -0.18 9.37 27.63
N PRO A 189 0.57 9.22 26.51
CA PRO A 189 0.61 10.10 25.35
C PRO A 189 -0.57 9.90 24.39
N PHE A 190 -0.76 10.83 23.44
CA PHE A 190 -1.83 10.78 22.45
C PHE A 190 -1.30 10.93 21.02
N VAL A 191 -2.09 10.47 20.07
CA VAL A 191 -1.88 10.74 18.63
C VAL A 191 -3.18 11.30 18.04
N LEU A 192 -3.05 12.39 17.30
CA LEU A 192 -4.11 12.93 16.46
C LEU A 192 -3.79 12.61 15.01
N LYS A 193 -4.85 12.31 14.22
CA LYS A 193 -4.71 11.98 12.81
C LYS A 193 -5.73 12.76 11.99
N THR A 194 -5.32 13.25 10.81
CA THR A 194 -6.27 13.79 9.84
C THR A 194 -7.01 12.64 9.13
N PRO A 195 -8.28 12.81 8.70
CA PRO A 195 -9.07 11.78 8.03
C PRO A 195 -8.41 11.19 6.79
N TYR A 196 -7.78 12.04 5.99
CA TYR A 196 -7.11 11.67 4.75
C TYR A 196 -5.64 12.06 4.82
N SER A 197 -4.77 11.08 4.84
CA SER A 197 -3.32 11.31 4.82
C SER A 197 -2.60 10.01 4.45
N SER A 198 -1.35 10.14 4.03
CA SER A 198 -0.48 9.00 3.77
C SER A 198 0.91 9.26 4.32
N SER A 199 1.65 8.18 4.58
CA SER A 199 3.08 8.20 4.95
C SER A 199 3.38 9.10 6.16
N GLY A 200 2.54 9.06 7.19
CA GLY A 200 2.75 9.75 8.46
C GLY A 200 2.58 11.29 8.45
N ARG A 201 2.21 11.89 7.31
CA ARG A 201 2.13 13.36 7.17
C ARG A 201 0.96 14.02 7.93
N GLY A 202 -0.08 13.27 8.20
CA GLY A 202 -1.27 13.75 8.90
C GLY A 202 -1.30 13.39 10.38
N LEU A 203 -0.15 13.25 11.04
CA LEU A 203 -0.04 12.84 12.44
C LEU A 203 0.48 13.98 13.31
N LEU A 204 -0.14 14.17 14.47
CA LEU A 204 0.35 15.02 15.55
C LEU A 204 0.46 14.18 16.83
N TRP A 205 1.67 14.06 17.36
CA TRP A 205 1.96 13.36 18.60
C TRP A 205 1.95 14.32 19.77
N LEU A 206 1.17 14.03 20.80
CA LEU A 206 1.07 14.82 22.03
C LEU A 206 1.61 14.00 23.21
N PRO A 207 2.80 14.29 23.71
CA PRO A 207 3.37 13.59 24.86
C PRO A 207 2.62 13.91 26.16
N GLU A 208 1.94 15.05 26.23
CA GLU A 208 1.27 15.58 27.41
C GLU A 208 -0.18 15.96 27.13
N ARG A 209 -0.94 16.22 28.20
CA ARG A 209 -2.35 16.64 28.14
C ARG A 209 -2.55 18.12 27.73
N LYS A 210 -1.47 18.90 27.61
CA LYS A 210 -1.52 20.34 27.33
C LYS A 210 -1.13 20.62 25.89
N LEU A 211 -1.97 21.36 25.18
CA LEU A 211 -1.69 21.82 23.83
C LEU A 211 -0.76 23.03 23.84
N THR A 212 0.32 22.99 23.07
CA THR A 212 1.13 24.17 22.74
C THR A 212 0.41 25.02 21.68
N ALA A 213 0.90 26.25 21.44
CA ALA A 213 0.38 27.10 20.37
C ALA A 213 0.54 26.45 18.99
N LYS A 214 1.65 25.75 18.78
CA LYS A 214 1.91 24.99 17.52
C LYS A 214 0.90 23.86 17.33
N ASP A 215 0.58 23.12 18.38
CA ASP A 215 -0.41 22.03 18.33
C ASP A 215 -1.80 22.56 17.97
N ARG A 216 -2.20 23.70 18.58
CA ARG A 216 -3.46 24.40 18.26
C ARG A 216 -3.51 24.79 16.79
N THR A 217 -2.48 25.43 16.28
CA THR A 217 -2.39 25.83 14.86
C THR A 217 -2.52 24.63 13.93
N TRP A 218 -1.86 23.50 14.26
CA TRP A 218 -1.99 22.26 13.47
C TRP A 218 -3.42 21.70 13.49
N ILE A 219 -4.03 21.63 14.68
CA ILE A 219 -5.41 21.12 14.84
C ILE A 219 -6.40 21.99 14.07
N GLU A 220 -6.33 23.31 14.23
CA GLU A 220 -7.19 24.27 13.52
C GLU A 220 -7.02 24.16 12.01
N GLY A 221 -5.78 24.06 11.53
CA GLY A 221 -5.49 23.84 10.11
C GLY A 221 -6.08 22.53 9.57
N ALA A 222 -6.03 21.46 10.35
CA ALA A 222 -6.62 20.16 10.01
C ALA A 222 -8.16 20.23 9.99
N LEU A 223 -8.77 20.85 11.02
CA LEU A 223 -10.23 21.07 11.12
C LEU A 223 -10.76 21.89 9.93
N ASN A 224 -10.04 22.98 9.58
CA ASN A 224 -10.43 23.83 8.44
C ASN A 224 -10.32 23.12 7.09
N LYS A 225 -9.31 22.24 6.91
CA LYS A 225 -9.08 21.55 5.64
C LYS A 225 -9.91 20.28 5.47
N GLN A 226 -10.16 19.53 6.55
CA GLN A 226 -10.75 18.20 6.48
C GLN A 226 -11.97 18.00 7.40
N GLY A 227 -12.42 19.06 8.09
CA GLY A 227 -13.64 19.07 8.89
C GLY A 227 -13.55 18.38 10.25
N CYS A 228 -12.59 17.47 10.46
CA CYS A 228 -12.37 16.81 11.75
C CYS A 228 -10.93 16.30 11.89
N VAL A 229 -10.59 15.91 13.13
CA VAL A 229 -9.39 15.13 13.46
C VAL A 229 -9.81 13.96 14.35
N SER A 230 -9.16 12.81 14.20
CA SER A 230 -9.27 11.73 15.19
C SER A 230 -8.24 11.93 16.30
N ILE A 231 -8.57 11.46 17.51
CA ILE A 231 -7.68 11.42 18.68
C ILE A 231 -7.83 10.10 19.39
N GLU A 232 -6.71 9.51 19.78
CA GLU A 232 -6.61 8.27 20.55
C GLU A 232 -5.39 8.29 21.45
N CYS A 233 -5.36 7.39 22.46
CA CYS A 233 -4.15 7.16 23.25
C CYS A 233 -3.10 6.50 22.36
N ALA A 234 -1.86 7.00 22.44
CA ALA A 234 -0.76 6.40 21.71
C ALA A 234 -0.34 5.08 22.37
N LEU A 235 -0.12 4.06 21.57
CA LEU A 235 0.27 2.73 22.01
C LEU A 235 1.81 2.59 22.00
N ASN A 236 2.33 1.75 22.89
CA ASN A 236 3.75 1.37 22.91
C ASN A 236 4.03 0.38 21.77
N LYS A 237 4.20 0.94 20.57
CA LYS A 237 4.38 0.18 19.34
C LYS A 237 5.56 -0.77 19.40
N TYR A 238 5.33 -2.02 18.99
CA TYR A 238 6.36 -3.02 18.76
C TYR A 238 6.59 -3.26 17.27
N GLN A 239 5.52 -3.59 16.50
CA GLN A 239 5.62 -3.94 15.08
C GLN A 239 4.39 -3.46 14.30
N ASP A 240 4.62 -2.82 13.15
CA ASP A 240 3.58 -2.55 12.16
C ASP A 240 3.42 -3.76 11.23
N PHE A 241 2.18 -4.10 10.89
CA PHE A 241 1.85 -5.13 9.92
C PHE A 241 0.52 -4.83 9.23
N ALA A 242 0.23 -5.49 8.14
CA ALA A 242 -1.06 -5.39 7.47
C ALA A 242 -1.55 -6.76 6.99
N MET A 243 -2.85 -6.91 6.89
CA MET A 243 -3.51 -7.97 6.16
C MET A 243 -3.97 -7.43 4.82
N GLU A 244 -3.58 -8.11 3.74
CA GLU A 244 -3.85 -7.70 2.38
C GLU A 244 -5.04 -8.48 1.82
N PHE A 245 -5.92 -7.80 1.09
CA PHE A 245 -7.16 -8.37 0.57
C PHE A 245 -7.40 -7.94 -0.88
N HIS A 246 -8.24 -8.72 -1.57
CA HIS A 246 -8.82 -8.34 -2.86
C HIS A 246 -10.34 -8.48 -2.79
N SER A 247 -11.05 -7.42 -3.16
CA SER A 247 -12.50 -7.40 -3.30
C SER A 247 -12.88 -7.45 -4.78
N ASP A 248 -13.91 -8.24 -5.11
CA ASP A 248 -14.46 -8.31 -6.47
C ASP A 248 -15.56 -7.25 -6.75
N GLY A 249 -15.94 -6.48 -5.72
CA GLY A 249 -17.04 -5.51 -5.79
C GLY A 249 -18.44 -6.13 -5.87
N LYS A 250 -18.56 -7.46 -5.72
CA LYS A 250 -19.81 -8.23 -5.78
C LYS A 250 -20.13 -8.96 -4.48
N GLY A 251 -19.43 -8.60 -3.41
CA GLY A 251 -19.62 -9.16 -2.08
C GLY A 251 -18.57 -10.20 -1.68
N ASN A 252 -17.61 -10.57 -2.53
CA ASN A 252 -16.56 -11.49 -2.16
C ASN A 252 -15.27 -10.72 -1.85
N VAL A 253 -14.65 -11.07 -0.72
CA VAL A 253 -13.35 -10.56 -0.29
C VAL A 253 -12.43 -11.73 0.02
N ARG A 254 -11.29 -11.78 -0.67
CA ARG A 254 -10.26 -12.81 -0.50
C ARG A 254 -9.08 -12.25 0.27
N TYR A 255 -8.59 -13.02 1.24
CA TYR A 255 -7.32 -12.76 1.89
C TYR A 255 -6.16 -13.10 0.96
N GLU A 256 -5.22 -12.19 0.78
CA GLU A 256 -4.07 -12.35 -0.11
C GLU A 256 -2.78 -12.70 0.65
N GLY A 257 -2.68 -12.25 1.89
CA GLY A 257 -1.53 -12.54 2.75
C GLY A 257 -1.31 -11.50 3.84
N LEU A 258 -0.33 -11.81 4.69
CA LEU A 258 0.20 -10.93 5.72
C LEU A 258 1.41 -10.17 5.15
N SER A 259 1.52 -8.89 5.45
CA SER A 259 2.71 -8.09 5.23
C SER A 259 3.21 -7.48 6.55
N VAL A 260 4.52 -7.54 6.78
CA VAL A 260 5.18 -6.93 7.94
C VAL A 260 6.02 -5.77 7.42
N PHE A 261 5.91 -4.61 8.06
CA PHE A 261 6.62 -3.43 7.60
C PHE A 261 7.18 -2.60 8.74
N GLY A 262 8.15 -1.76 8.41
CA GLY A 262 8.72 -0.79 9.31
C GLY A 262 8.19 0.62 9.04
N ALA A 263 8.06 1.39 10.10
CA ALA A 263 7.84 2.82 10.02
C ALA A 263 8.80 3.56 10.93
N GLU A 264 9.36 4.66 10.45
CA GLU A 264 10.21 5.55 11.25
C GLU A 264 9.44 6.12 12.45
N LYS A 265 10.15 6.71 13.42
CA LYS A 265 9.55 7.30 14.65
C LYS A 265 8.40 8.27 14.40
N LYS A 266 8.35 8.90 13.22
CA LYS A 266 7.26 9.83 12.84
C LYS A 266 6.18 9.20 11.95
N GLY A 267 6.20 7.87 11.76
CA GLY A 267 5.21 7.13 10.97
C GLY A 267 5.48 7.12 9.46
N ALA A 268 6.65 7.58 8.99
CA ALA A 268 7.03 7.44 7.59
C ALA A 268 7.40 5.98 7.29
N TYR A 269 6.85 5.43 6.23
CA TYR A 269 7.15 4.07 5.76
C TYR A 269 8.65 3.91 5.45
N SER A 270 9.28 2.85 5.95
CA SER A 270 10.71 2.55 5.75
C SER A 270 10.96 1.31 4.88
N GLY A 271 10.02 0.38 4.82
CA GLY A 271 10.15 -0.84 4.03
C GLY A 271 9.26 -1.97 4.48
N ASN A 272 9.23 -3.06 3.71
CA ASN A 272 8.54 -4.31 4.05
C ASN A 272 9.53 -5.45 4.20
N THR A 273 9.29 -6.32 5.18
CA THR A 273 9.98 -7.60 5.28
C THR A 273 9.52 -8.53 4.14
N LEU A 274 10.48 -9.17 3.50
CA LEU A 274 10.27 -10.15 2.44
C LEU A 274 10.50 -11.57 2.96
N GLY A 275 9.67 -12.49 2.53
CA GLY A 275 9.75 -13.90 2.90
C GLY A 275 8.47 -14.65 2.56
N ASP A 276 8.43 -15.95 2.87
CA ASP A 276 7.22 -16.74 2.75
C ASP A 276 6.21 -16.43 3.87
N GLN A 277 4.93 -16.78 3.67
CA GLN A 277 3.88 -16.48 4.64
C GLN A 277 4.07 -17.22 5.97
N ALA A 278 4.61 -18.42 5.96
CA ALA A 278 4.88 -19.18 7.17
C ALA A 278 5.87 -18.43 8.07
N TYR A 279 6.89 -17.81 7.48
CA TYR A 279 7.85 -16.98 8.20
C TYR A 279 7.18 -15.69 8.73
N LEU A 280 6.43 -14.97 7.91
CA LEU A 280 5.79 -13.70 8.31
C LEU A 280 4.71 -13.92 9.39
N GLU A 281 3.99 -15.03 9.37
CA GLU A 281 2.95 -15.37 10.33
C GLU A 281 3.51 -15.99 11.64
N SER A 282 4.77 -16.48 11.64
CA SER A 282 5.34 -17.24 12.76
C SER A 282 5.30 -16.49 14.08
N PHE A 283 5.64 -15.19 14.09
CA PHE A 283 5.56 -14.34 15.28
C PHE A 283 4.15 -14.30 15.89
N PHE A 284 3.14 -14.18 15.05
CA PHE A 284 1.73 -14.06 15.49
C PHE A 284 1.22 -15.39 16.05
N ILE A 285 1.59 -16.50 15.40
CA ILE A 285 1.22 -17.85 15.85
C ILE A 285 1.88 -18.16 17.18
N GLU A 286 3.15 -17.82 17.35
CA GLU A 286 3.91 -18.03 18.60
C GLU A 286 3.33 -17.25 19.79
N HIS A 287 2.95 -15.97 19.58
CA HIS A 287 2.58 -15.08 20.68
C HIS A 287 1.07 -15.03 20.97
N PHE A 288 0.22 -15.33 19.97
CA PHE A 288 -1.23 -15.24 20.11
C PHE A 288 -1.94 -16.59 19.92
N GLY A 289 -1.24 -17.63 19.47
CA GLY A 289 -1.79 -18.92 19.12
C GLY A 289 -2.42 -18.97 17.72
N ASN A 290 -2.30 -20.11 17.07
CA ASN A 290 -2.79 -20.30 15.70
C ASN A 290 -4.29 -20.02 15.57
N ASP A 291 -5.12 -20.58 16.45
CA ASP A 291 -6.58 -20.45 16.38
C ASP A 291 -7.04 -18.99 16.53
N THR A 292 -6.45 -18.26 17.47
CA THR A 292 -6.72 -16.83 17.65
C THR A 292 -6.33 -16.03 16.42
N PHE A 293 -5.18 -16.34 15.83
CA PHE A 293 -4.71 -15.64 14.63
C PHE A 293 -5.56 -15.95 13.40
N GLN A 294 -6.00 -17.20 13.21
CA GLN A 294 -6.93 -17.55 12.11
C GLN A 294 -8.30 -16.88 12.29
N ARG A 295 -8.83 -16.83 13.52
CA ARG A 295 -10.06 -16.09 13.82
C ARG A 295 -9.93 -14.60 13.57
N LEU A 296 -8.78 -14.00 13.89
CA LEU A 296 -8.49 -12.60 13.57
C LEU A 296 -8.52 -12.37 12.07
N LYS A 297 -7.84 -13.20 11.28
CA LYS A 297 -7.84 -13.10 9.80
C LYS A 297 -9.28 -13.14 9.25
N GLU A 298 -10.08 -14.08 9.74
CA GLU A 298 -11.47 -14.21 9.30
C GLU A 298 -12.34 -13.03 9.73
N SER A 299 -12.21 -12.53 10.96
CA SER A 299 -12.95 -11.37 11.46
C SER A 299 -12.60 -10.09 10.68
N VAL A 300 -11.32 -9.88 10.35
CA VAL A 300 -10.90 -8.75 9.53
C VAL A 300 -11.43 -8.88 8.10
N ARG A 301 -11.33 -10.08 7.49
CA ARG A 301 -11.89 -10.35 6.17
C ARG A 301 -13.40 -10.05 6.12
N GLU A 302 -14.12 -10.50 7.13
CA GLU A 302 -15.57 -10.31 7.22
C GLU A 302 -15.94 -8.84 7.42
N ALA A 303 -15.24 -8.09 8.27
CA ALA A 303 -15.43 -6.66 8.44
C ALA A 303 -15.19 -5.89 7.12
N VAL A 304 -14.11 -6.22 6.41
CA VAL A 304 -13.81 -5.68 5.08
C VAL A 304 -14.91 -6.04 4.08
N ARG A 305 -15.40 -7.28 4.07
CA ARG A 305 -16.48 -7.73 3.20
C ARG A 305 -17.77 -6.92 3.43
N GLN A 306 -18.13 -6.69 4.67
CA GLN A 306 -19.36 -5.94 5.02
C GLN A 306 -19.29 -4.47 4.62
N ILE A 307 -18.12 -3.84 4.68
CA ILE A 307 -17.95 -2.40 4.43
C ILE A 307 -17.62 -2.12 2.96
N TYR A 308 -16.72 -2.90 2.38
CA TYR A 308 -16.14 -2.64 1.05
C TYR A 308 -16.63 -3.60 -0.03
N GLY A 309 -16.99 -4.84 0.34
CA GLY A 309 -17.12 -5.97 -0.56
C GLY A 309 -18.10 -5.78 -1.73
N SER A 310 -19.22 -5.08 -1.54
CA SER A 310 -20.23 -4.83 -2.57
C SER A 310 -20.04 -3.51 -3.33
N ILE A 311 -19.12 -2.65 -2.87
CA ILE A 311 -18.97 -1.28 -3.40
C ILE A 311 -17.67 -1.14 -4.17
N TYR A 312 -16.57 -1.67 -3.63
CA TYR A 312 -15.21 -1.50 -4.15
C TYR A 312 -14.70 -2.79 -4.79
N SER A 313 -14.17 -2.69 -5.99
CA SER A 313 -13.43 -3.75 -6.68
C SER A 313 -11.96 -3.37 -6.77
N GLY A 314 -11.07 -4.21 -6.23
CA GLY A 314 -9.63 -3.97 -6.23
C GLY A 314 -8.95 -4.47 -4.95
N TYR A 315 -7.66 -4.15 -4.85
CA TYR A 315 -6.86 -4.49 -3.68
C TYR A 315 -7.07 -3.48 -2.55
N LEU A 316 -6.93 -3.96 -1.32
CA LEU A 316 -6.93 -3.13 -0.12
C LEU A 316 -6.11 -3.79 0.99
N GLY A 317 -5.48 -2.96 1.82
CA GLY A 317 -4.70 -3.39 2.98
C GLY A 317 -5.29 -2.83 4.28
N VAL A 318 -5.38 -3.65 5.31
CA VAL A 318 -5.77 -3.22 6.65
C VAL A 318 -4.52 -3.12 7.50
N ASP A 319 -4.08 -1.88 7.80
CA ASP A 319 -2.93 -1.63 8.64
C ASP A 319 -3.26 -1.92 10.11
N MET A 320 -2.38 -2.62 10.76
CA MET A 320 -2.48 -3.15 12.11
C MET A 320 -1.21 -2.86 12.91
N LEU A 321 -1.28 -3.07 14.21
CA LEU A 321 -0.17 -2.82 15.10
C LEU A 321 -0.09 -3.89 16.19
N VAL A 322 1.10 -4.47 16.39
CA VAL A 322 1.46 -5.14 17.65
C VAL A 322 2.04 -4.10 18.60
N TYR A 323 1.57 -4.10 19.84
CA TYR A 323 2.05 -3.19 20.87
C TYR A 323 2.24 -3.91 22.22
N ARG A 324 3.01 -3.29 23.11
CA ARG A 324 3.19 -3.76 24.49
C ARG A 324 2.17 -3.09 25.40
N GLN A 325 1.40 -3.87 26.13
CA GLN A 325 0.47 -3.37 27.14
C GLN A 325 1.22 -2.73 28.30
N ALA A 326 0.68 -1.64 28.85
CA ALA A 326 1.29 -0.94 29.96
C ALA A 326 1.18 -1.69 31.29
N SER A 327 0.21 -2.60 31.42
CA SER A 327 -0.10 -3.35 32.65
C SER A 327 0.95 -4.41 33.00
N ASP A 328 1.34 -5.21 32.00
CA ASP A 328 2.13 -6.44 32.17
C ASP A 328 3.19 -6.65 31.08
N ASN A 329 3.34 -5.65 30.19
CA ASN A 329 4.25 -5.70 29.05
C ASN A 329 3.96 -6.84 28.06
N ALA A 330 2.79 -7.47 28.13
CA ALA A 330 2.37 -8.48 27.18
C ALA A 330 2.13 -7.89 25.78
N PHE A 331 2.24 -8.71 24.75
CA PHE A 331 1.88 -8.32 23.40
C PHE A 331 0.36 -8.25 23.24
N ALA A 332 -0.09 -7.23 22.54
CA ALA A 332 -1.47 -7.08 22.12
C ALA A 332 -1.55 -6.55 20.69
N ILE A 333 -2.70 -6.71 20.06
CA ILE A 333 -2.95 -6.30 18.66
C ILE A 333 -3.95 -5.15 18.62
N HIS A 334 -3.65 -4.13 17.80
CA HIS A 334 -4.64 -3.20 17.29
C HIS A 334 -5.03 -3.67 15.88
N PRO A 335 -6.25 -4.22 15.69
CA PRO A 335 -6.58 -4.99 14.49
C PRO A 335 -7.04 -4.13 13.29
N CYS A 336 -7.15 -2.81 13.43
CA CYS A 336 -7.46 -1.92 12.32
C CYS A 336 -7.11 -0.46 12.67
N ILE A 337 -5.97 0.03 12.23
CA ILE A 337 -5.54 1.42 12.38
C ILE A 337 -6.00 2.27 11.19
N GLU A 338 -5.91 1.70 10.00
CA GLU A 338 -6.21 2.32 8.72
C GLU A 338 -6.60 1.26 7.69
N VAL A 339 -7.50 1.60 6.78
CA VAL A 339 -7.79 0.76 5.61
C VAL A 339 -7.32 1.51 4.36
N ASN A 340 -6.33 0.94 3.71
CA ASN A 340 -5.76 1.46 2.48
C ASN A 340 -6.55 0.89 1.28
N MET A 341 -7.56 1.63 0.79
CA MET A 341 -8.42 1.21 -0.33
C MET A 341 -7.68 1.43 -1.67
N ARG A 342 -6.58 0.71 -1.85
CA ARG A 342 -5.67 0.78 -3.00
C ARG A 342 -4.70 -0.39 -3.01
N TYR A 343 -3.90 -0.50 -4.07
CA TYR A 343 -2.71 -1.33 -4.02
C TYR A 343 -1.75 -0.81 -2.94
N THR A 344 -1.08 -1.69 -2.22
CA THR A 344 -0.21 -1.32 -1.08
C THR A 344 1.23 -1.74 -1.31
N MET A 345 2.17 -1.18 -0.54
CA MET A 345 3.55 -1.65 -0.54
C MET A 345 3.65 -3.06 0.04
N GLY A 346 2.76 -3.41 0.98
CA GLY A 346 2.65 -4.77 1.51
C GLY A 346 2.23 -5.78 0.44
N MET A 347 1.23 -5.44 -0.38
CA MET A 347 0.83 -6.26 -1.53
C MET A 347 1.96 -6.40 -2.56
N ALA A 348 2.69 -5.31 -2.85
CA ALA A 348 3.85 -5.36 -3.75
C ALA A 348 4.94 -6.30 -3.19
N ALA A 349 5.29 -6.17 -1.92
CA ALA A 349 6.26 -7.02 -1.24
C ALA A 349 5.84 -8.50 -1.26
N LEU A 350 4.56 -8.78 -0.99
CA LEU A 350 3.98 -10.12 -1.06
C LEU A 350 4.13 -10.74 -2.46
N ARG A 351 3.73 -10.01 -3.50
CA ARG A 351 3.82 -10.50 -4.89
C ARG A 351 5.27 -10.67 -5.35
N ILE A 352 6.15 -9.76 -4.97
CA ILE A 352 7.58 -9.84 -5.27
C ILE A 352 8.19 -11.06 -4.57
N SER A 353 7.90 -11.29 -3.28
CA SER A 353 8.38 -12.49 -2.56
C SER A 353 7.94 -13.78 -3.26
N GLN A 354 6.67 -13.89 -3.62
CA GLN A 354 6.12 -15.07 -4.31
C GLN A 354 6.75 -15.30 -5.70
N LYS A 355 6.98 -14.21 -6.46
CA LYS A 355 7.48 -14.30 -7.84
C LYS A 355 8.98 -14.55 -7.91
N TYR A 356 9.78 -13.94 -7.04
CA TYR A 356 11.23 -13.83 -7.26
C TYR A 356 12.09 -14.48 -6.18
N LEU A 357 11.64 -14.65 -4.93
CA LEU A 357 12.48 -15.20 -3.88
C LEU A 357 12.56 -16.72 -3.95
N ALA A 358 13.72 -17.27 -3.64
CA ALA A 358 13.89 -18.69 -3.38
C ALA A 358 13.14 -19.09 -2.11
N LEU A 359 12.81 -20.38 -2.00
CA LEU A 359 12.18 -20.92 -0.79
C LEU A 359 13.06 -20.61 0.45
N HIS A 360 12.44 -20.08 1.51
CA HIS A 360 13.08 -19.64 2.74
C HIS A 360 14.06 -18.46 2.62
N ALA A 361 14.23 -17.86 1.44
CA ALA A 361 14.96 -16.61 1.32
C ALA A 361 14.20 -15.48 2.03
N ARG A 362 14.93 -14.62 2.73
CA ARG A 362 14.40 -13.51 3.52
C ARG A 362 15.13 -12.22 3.16
N GLY A 363 14.50 -11.12 3.43
CA GLY A 363 15.11 -9.82 3.18
C GLY A 363 14.15 -8.68 3.44
N ASP A 364 14.50 -7.52 2.91
CA ASP A 364 13.68 -6.32 3.03
C ASP A 364 13.54 -5.60 1.69
N MET A 365 12.36 -5.08 1.44
CA MET A 365 12.07 -4.13 0.36
C MET A 365 12.06 -2.72 0.94
N HIS A 366 12.87 -1.85 0.37
CA HIS A 366 13.02 -0.47 0.84
C HIS A 366 12.55 0.54 -0.19
N ILE A 367 11.93 1.63 0.31
CA ILE A 367 11.77 2.87 -0.45
C ILE A 367 12.47 3.96 0.33
N THR A 368 13.48 4.58 -0.28
CA THR A 368 14.32 5.59 0.37
C THR A 368 14.32 6.91 -0.40
N TYR A 369 14.53 8.00 0.31
CA TYR A 369 14.67 9.34 -0.25
C TYR A 369 16.01 9.95 0.19
N GLN A 370 16.76 10.44 -0.78
CA GLN A 370 18.01 11.19 -0.57
C GLN A 370 17.85 12.63 -1.09
N SER A 371 18.10 13.60 -0.23
CA SER A 371 17.90 15.00 -0.57
C SER A 371 19.00 15.55 -1.47
N LYS A 372 20.24 15.08 -1.32
CA LYS A 372 21.41 15.55 -2.06
C LYS A 372 21.54 14.85 -3.41
N PRO A 373 21.84 15.58 -4.49
CA PRO A 373 22.13 14.98 -5.79
C PRO A 373 23.31 13.98 -5.71
N GLY A 374 23.20 12.87 -6.42
CA GLY A 374 24.23 11.83 -6.48
C GLY A 374 24.23 10.82 -5.34
N GLU A 375 23.74 11.18 -4.14
CA GLU A 375 23.77 10.33 -2.94
C GLU A 375 23.02 9.00 -3.16
N ALA A 376 21.88 9.02 -3.84
CA ALA A 376 21.14 7.82 -4.19
C ALA A 376 21.95 6.89 -5.13
N TYR A 377 22.64 7.47 -6.09
CA TYR A 377 23.48 6.73 -7.05
C TYR A 377 24.73 6.13 -6.40
N GLU A 378 25.39 6.89 -5.54
CA GLU A 378 26.56 6.41 -4.78
C GLU A 378 26.18 5.22 -3.88
N HIS A 379 25.08 5.35 -3.13
CA HIS A 379 24.59 4.25 -2.30
C HIS A 379 24.16 3.04 -3.15
N HIS A 380 23.47 3.24 -4.29
CA HIS A 380 23.15 2.16 -5.21
C HIS A 380 24.40 1.41 -5.68
N SER A 381 25.44 2.17 -6.08
CA SER A 381 26.71 1.62 -6.55
C SER A 381 27.44 0.83 -5.45
N PHE A 382 27.41 1.36 -4.23
CA PHE A 382 27.93 0.67 -3.04
C PHE A 382 27.17 -0.64 -2.79
N MET A 383 25.85 -0.60 -2.71
CA MET A 383 25.01 -1.78 -2.43
C MET A 383 25.21 -2.88 -3.47
N LYS A 384 25.28 -2.53 -4.76
CA LYS A 384 25.53 -3.48 -5.83
C LYS A 384 26.86 -4.20 -5.70
N LYS A 385 27.89 -3.51 -5.18
CA LYS A 385 29.23 -4.07 -4.97
C LYS A 385 29.31 -4.87 -3.67
N ALA A 386 28.69 -4.38 -2.60
CA ALA A 386 28.76 -4.98 -1.27
C ALA A 386 27.88 -6.23 -1.13
N TYR A 387 26.79 -6.29 -1.88
CA TYR A 387 25.79 -7.37 -1.83
C TYR A 387 25.55 -7.91 -3.25
N PRO A 388 26.50 -8.71 -3.79
CA PRO A 388 26.36 -9.30 -5.12
C PRO A 388 25.13 -10.22 -5.15
N LEU A 389 24.39 -10.15 -6.26
CA LEU A 389 23.18 -10.90 -6.47
C LEU A 389 23.47 -12.39 -6.76
N GLU A 390 22.88 -13.28 -5.99
CA GLU A 390 22.89 -14.73 -6.22
C GLU A 390 21.51 -15.22 -6.63
N ILE A 391 21.44 -15.91 -7.79
CA ILE A 391 20.22 -16.53 -8.31
C ILE A 391 20.45 -18.03 -8.38
N LYS A 392 19.51 -18.80 -7.85
CA LYS A 392 19.48 -20.26 -7.93
C LYS A 392 18.10 -20.73 -8.40
N ASP A 393 18.07 -21.61 -9.40
CA ASP A 393 16.84 -22.17 -9.97
C ASP A 393 15.83 -21.09 -10.41
N GLY A 394 16.34 -19.98 -10.97
CA GLY A 394 15.54 -18.84 -11.43
C GLY A 394 14.99 -17.94 -10.33
N LYS A 395 15.42 -18.14 -9.07
CA LYS A 395 14.97 -17.38 -7.89
C LYS A 395 16.13 -16.70 -7.17
N ILE A 396 15.85 -15.54 -6.57
CA ILE A 396 16.83 -14.78 -5.77
C ILE A 396 17.05 -15.52 -4.45
N ARG A 397 18.30 -15.84 -4.17
CA ARG A 397 18.74 -16.43 -2.90
C ARG A 397 19.25 -15.35 -1.94
N GLU A 398 20.11 -14.46 -2.43
CA GLU A 398 20.65 -13.35 -1.67
C GLU A 398 21.10 -12.21 -2.58
N GLY A 399 21.35 -11.04 -2.00
CA GLY A 399 21.95 -9.90 -2.67
C GLY A 399 21.02 -8.72 -2.90
N TYR A 400 21.54 -7.70 -3.52
CA TYR A 400 20.88 -6.43 -3.78
C TYR A 400 20.22 -6.40 -5.17
N VAL A 401 18.95 -6.00 -5.24
CA VAL A 401 18.20 -5.83 -6.48
C VAL A 401 17.54 -4.45 -6.51
N PRO A 402 17.95 -3.54 -7.44
CA PRO A 402 17.21 -2.30 -7.66
C PRO A 402 15.88 -2.60 -8.36
N LEU A 403 14.78 -2.05 -7.84
CA LEU A 403 13.43 -2.22 -8.42
C LEU A 403 13.10 -1.12 -9.44
N CYS A 404 13.79 0.01 -9.38
CA CYS A 404 13.65 1.13 -10.31
C CYS A 404 15.02 1.63 -10.75
N PRO A 405 15.12 2.31 -11.92
CA PRO A 405 16.35 2.91 -12.38
C PRO A 405 16.93 3.91 -11.37
N VAL A 406 18.25 3.92 -11.21
CA VAL A 406 18.96 4.88 -10.36
C VAL A 406 19.99 5.63 -11.19
N THR A 407 19.83 6.94 -11.29
CA THR A 407 20.75 7.88 -11.95
C THR A 407 21.33 8.86 -10.94
N LYS A 408 22.22 9.75 -11.37
CA LYS A 408 22.78 10.80 -10.50
C LYS A 408 21.74 11.82 -10.03
N GLU A 409 20.62 11.96 -10.76
CA GLU A 409 19.53 12.88 -10.47
C GLU A 409 18.43 12.25 -9.57
N THR A 410 18.46 10.92 -9.41
CA THR A 410 17.49 10.15 -8.63
C THR A 410 17.53 10.54 -7.16
N LYS A 411 16.37 10.75 -6.57
CA LYS A 411 16.17 10.98 -5.12
C LYS A 411 15.39 9.88 -4.46
N TYR A 412 14.36 9.32 -5.12
CA TYR A 412 13.60 8.19 -4.61
C TYR A 412 14.09 6.88 -5.21
N ARG A 413 14.36 5.90 -4.38
CA ARG A 413 14.77 4.56 -4.82
C ARG A 413 13.87 3.50 -4.20
N ALA A 414 13.56 2.48 -4.99
CA ALA A 414 13.02 1.22 -4.52
C ALA A 414 14.03 0.11 -4.80
N TYR A 415 14.29 -0.73 -3.80
CA TYR A 415 15.22 -1.87 -3.94
C TYR A 415 14.88 -2.98 -2.94
N MET A 416 15.39 -4.17 -3.22
CA MET A 416 15.40 -5.29 -2.28
C MET A 416 16.82 -5.59 -1.83
N LEU A 417 16.95 -6.02 -0.57
CA LEU A 417 18.15 -6.66 -0.02
C LEU A 417 17.74 -8.00 0.57
N ILE A 418 18.26 -9.10 0.00
CA ILE A 418 17.96 -10.47 0.40
C ILE A 418 19.21 -11.05 1.09
N TYR A 419 19.05 -11.74 2.22
CA TYR A 419 20.12 -12.30 3.09
C TYR A 419 19.76 -13.66 3.63
#